data_e6371ab4a098f3fe3bfec85bf6a6066f
#
_entry.id   e6371ab4a098f3fe3bfec85bf6a6066f
#
_cell.length_a   1.000
_cell.length_b   1.000
_cell.length_c   1.000
_cell.angle_alpha   90.00
_cell.angle_beta   90.00
_cell.angle_gamma   90.00
#
_symmetry.space_group_name_H-M   'P 1'
#
loop_
_entity.id
_entity.type
_entity.pdbx_description
1 polymer ?
#
loop_
_entity_poly.entity_id
_entity_poly.type
_entity_poly.pdbx_seq_one_letter_code
_entity_poly.pdbx_strand_id
1 'polypeptide(L)'
;VENLGLDRIRAEAMAMEREAEAFYRAAAERTTDAEARKLLGDLAAEEARHESGVEAMAEELARSGAASEESLAARRQFVLTWVQPGLAGLMDGSVSTLAPIFATAFATQDPWTTFLVGLSASVGAGISMGFTEAAHDDGKLSGRGAPWKRGLASGVMTTLGGLGHALPYLIPHFWTATGIALAIVLVELWAI
;
A
#
# COMPACT_ATOMS: atom_id res chain seq x y z
N VAL A 1 -3.80 -3.28 13.83
CA VAL A 1 -2.47 -3.24 14.45
C VAL A 1 -1.56 -2.63 13.39
N GLU A 2 -1.11 -1.39 13.61
CA GLU A 2 -0.12 -0.71 12.77
C GLU A 2 1.14 -1.57 12.74
N ASN A 3 1.64 -1.84 11.54
CA ASN A 3 2.89 -2.58 11.37
C ASN A 3 4.02 -1.62 11.76
N LEU A 4 4.38 -1.63 13.05
CA LEU A 4 5.52 -0.89 13.56
C LEU A 4 6.77 -1.47 12.90
N GLY A 5 7.44 -0.68 12.07
CA GLY A 5 8.72 -1.09 11.50
C GLY A 5 9.72 -1.46 12.59
N LEU A 6 10.64 -2.39 12.33
CA LEU A 6 11.65 -2.87 13.30
C LEU A 6 12.41 -1.74 13.97
N ASP A 7 12.73 -0.67 13.24
CA ASP A 7 13.45 0.49 13.79
C ASP A 7 12.65 1.22 14.86
N ARG A 8 11.32 1.31 14.68
CA ARG A 8 10.44 1.94 15.67
C ARG A 8 10.27 1.06 16.92
N ILE A 9 10.12 -0.26 16.72
CA ILE A 9 10.05 -1.21 17.84
C ILE A 9 11.35 -1.15 18.66
N ARG A 10 12.50 -1.09 17.98
CA ARG A 10 13.81 -0.96 18.62
C ARG A 10 13.93 0.35 19.40
N ALA A 11 13.56 1.48 18.81
CA ALA A 11 13.62 2.78 19.46
C ALA A 11 12.75 2.84 20.71
N GLU A 12 11.54 2.26 20.68
CA GLU A 12 10.66 2.15 21.82
C GLU A 12 11.24 1.23 22.91
N ALA A 13 11.79 0.06 22.54
CA ALA A 13 12.42 -0.85 23.48
C ALA A 13 13.60 -0.16 24.22
N MET A 14 14.50 0.49 23.48
CA MET A 14 15.63 1.22 24.08
C MET A 14 15.16 2.38 24.97
N ALA A 15 14.07 3.07 24.62
CA ALA A 15 13.51 4.13 25.45
C ALA A 15 12.98 3.57 26.79
N MET A 16 12.30 2.42 26.74
CA MET A 16 11.80 1.75 27.96
C MET A 16 12.93 1.29 28.88
N GLU A 17 14.00 0.69 28.35
CA GLU A 17 15.17 0.25 29.14
C GLU A 17 15.86 1.44 29.83
N ARG A 18 16.04 2.56 29.14
CA ARG A 18 16.61 3.79 29.70
C ARG A 18 15.73 4.40 30.80
N GLU A 19 14.42 4.40 30.61
CA GLU A 19 13.48 4.90 31.61
C GLU A 19 13.48 4.02 32.85
N ALA A 20 13.52 2.69 32.70
CA ALA A 20 13.61 1.73 33.78
C ALA A 20 14.94 1.87 34.57
N GLU A 21 16.08 1.98 33.87
CA GLU A 21 17.38 2.22 34.47
C GLU A 21 17.37 3.49 35.32
N ALA A 22 16.90 4.61 34.75
CA ALA A 22 16.82 5.90 35.44
C ALA A 22 15.91 5.83 36.68
N PHE A 23 14.78 5.13 36.56
CA PHE A 23 13.86 4.94 37.68
C PHE A 23 14.51 4.14 38.82
N TYR A 24 15.13 2.99 38.53
CA TYR A 24 15.76 2.17 39.54
C TYR A 24 16.95 2.89 40.19
N ARG A 25 17.75 3.64 39.44
CA ARG A 25 18.86 4.44 39.98
C ARG A 25 18.35 5.55 40.91
N ALA A 26 17.33 6.28 40.53
CA ALA A 26 16.73 7.30 41.39
C ALA A 26 16.05 6.73 42.61
N ALA A 27 15.45 5.55 42.54
CA ALA A 27 14.87 4.85 43.69
C ALA A 27 15.95 4.36 44.66
N ALA A 28 17.08 3.85 44.16
CA ALA A 28 18.21 3.43 44.99
C ALA A 28 18.81 4.60 45.80
N GLU A 29 18.85 5.80 45.19
CA GLU A 29 19.35 7.03 45.87
C GLU A 29 18.42 7.50 47.00
N ARG A 30 17.12 7.25 46.88
CA ARG A 30 16.09 7.73 47.82
C ARG A 30 15.85 6.74 48.98
N THR A 31 16.19 5.47 48.84
CA THR A 31 15.95 4.49 49.92
C THR A 31 17.01 4.54 50.98
N THR A 32 16.59 4.44 52.26
CA THR A 32 17.46 4.32 53.43
C THR A 32 17.81 2.88 53.74
N ASP A 33 17.03 1.92 53.22
CA ASP A 33 17.24 0.48 53.42
C ASP A 33 18.41 0.01 52.52
N ALA A 34 19.40 -0.62 53.16
CA ALA A 34 20.61 -1.08 52.47
C ALA A 34 20.36 -2.26 51.53
N GLU A 35 19.44 -3.17 51.85
CA GLU A 35 19.10 -4.31 51.01
C GLU A 35 18.28 -3.84 49.77
N ALA A 36 17.31 -2.97 50.01
CA ALA A 36 16.52 -2.35 48.92
C ALA A 36 17.41 -1.52 47.99
N ARG A 37 18.38 -0.77 48.53
CA ARG A 37 19.33 -0.01 47.73
C ARG A 37 20.18 -0.90 46.83
N LYS A 38 20.67 -2.02 47.39
CA LYS A 38 21.44 -2.98 46.60
C LYS A 38 20.59 -3.60 45.48
N LEU A 39 19.38 -4.06 45.78
CA LEU A 39 18.48 -4.66 44.82
C LEU A 39 18.15 -3.68 43.64
N LEU A 40 17.84 -2.42 43.98
CA LEU A 40 17.56 -1.38 42.97
C LEU A 40 18.79 -1.06 42.13
N GLY A 41 19.99 -1.07 42.72
CA GLY A 41 21.25 -0.92 41.99
C GLY A 41 21.52 -2.08 41.04
N ASP A 42 21.25 -3.31 41.47
CA ASP A 42 21.39 -4.51 40.65
C ASP A 42 20.39 -4.49 39.47
N LEU A 43 19.14 -4.06 39.71
CA LEU A 43 18.15 -3.87 38.64
C LEU A 43 18.58 -2.81 37.65
N ALA A 44 19.05 -1.65 38.08
CA ALA A 44 19.57 -0.62 37.20
C ALA A 44 20.73 -1.11 36.31
N ALA A 45 21.63 -1.93 36.91
CA ALA A 45 22.74 -2.53 36.17
C ALA A 45 22.28 -3.59 35.15
N GLU A 46 21.16 -4.27 35.42
CA GLU A 46 20.56 -5.23 34.48
C GLU A 46 19.95 -4.51 33.27
N GLU A 47 19.20 -3.43 33.51
CA GLU A 47 18.61 -2.64 32.41
C GLU A 47 19.68 -2.02 31.49
N ALA A 48 20.79 -1.52 32.07
CA ALA A 48 21.93 -1.06 31.27
C ALA A 48 22.58 -2.17 30.44
N ARG A 49 22.56 -3.41 30.91
CA ARG A 49 23.03 -4.58 30.14
C ARG A 49 22.04 -4.95 29.02
N HIS A 50 20.73 -4.85 29.27
CA HIS A 50 19.69 -5.07 28.25
C HIS A 50 19.83 -4.06 27.12
N GLU A 51 20.00 -2.77 27.43
CA GLU A 51 20.23 -1.72 26.43
C GLU A 51 21.42 -2.06 25.53
N SER A 52 22.57 -2.41 26.12
CA SER A 52 23.76 -2.80 25.32
C SER A 52 23.55 -4.07 24.51
N GLY A 53 22.75 -5.01 25.00
CA GLY A 53 22.36 -6.23 24.27
C GLY A 53 21.51 -5.93 23.05
N VAL A 54 20.54 -5.00 23.16
CA VAL A 54 19.70 -4.55 22.05
C VAL A 54 20.55 -3.84 20.98
N GLU A 55 21.50 -3.00 21.39
CA GLU A 55 22.42 -2.34 20.45
C GLU A 55 23.32 -3.35 19.70
N ALA A 56 23.91 -4.30 20.42
CA ALA A 56 24.74 -5.33 19.81
C ALA A 56 23.96 -6.21 18.81
N MET A 57 22.73 -6.57 19.16
CA MET A 57 21.84 -7.33 18.27
C MET A 57 21.45 -6.52 17.05
N ALA A 58 21.24 -5.22 17.18
CA ALA A 58 20.96 -4.29 16.09
C ALA A 58 22.12 -4.16 15.11
N GLU A 59 23.36 -4.06 15.63
CA GLU A 59 24.57 -4.04 14.80
C GLU A 59 24.80 -5.36 14.07
N GLU A 60 24.53 -6.48 14.73
CA GLU A 60 24.59 -7.81 14.12
C GLU A 60 23.60 -7.93 12.96
N LEU A 61 22.34 -7.50 13.17
CA LEU A 61 21.29 -7.49 12.15
C LEU A 61 21.67 -6.59 10.97
N ALA A 62 22.23 -5.41 11.24
CA ALA A 62 22.71 -4.50 10.19
C ALA A 62 23.87 -5.10 9.40
N ARG A 63 24.82 -5.77 10.08
CA ARG A 63 25.96 -6.45 9.43
C ARG A 63 25.53 -7.68 8.61
N SER A 64 24.53 -8.41 9.04
CA SER A 64 24.02 -9.60 8.34
C SER A 64 23.27 -9.29 7.05
N GLY A 65 22.94 -8.01 6.78
CA GLY A 65 22.14 -7.60 5.62
C GLY A 65 20.65 -7.92 5.75
N ALA A 66 20.20 -8.50 6.85
CA ALA A 66 18.81 -8.90 7.05
C ALA A 66 17.83 -7.70 6.95
N ALA A 67 18.23 -6.50 7.40
CA ALA A 67 17.44 -5.29 7.24
C ALA A 67 17.26 -4.89 5.77
N SER A 68 18.27 -5.13 4.93
CA SER A 68 18.18 -4.88 3.48
C SER A 68 17.30 -5.92 2.79
N GLU A 69 17.42 -7.18 3.15
CA GLU A 69 16.58 -8.26 2.63
C GLU A 69 15.10 -8.06 3.00
N GLU A 70 14.82 -7.64 4.25
CA GLU A 70 13.46 -7.34 4.69
C GLU A 70 12.86 -6.14 3.93
N SER A 71 13.65 -5.09 3.69
CA SER A 71 13.20 -3.93 2.90
C SER A 71 12.91 -4.30 1.45
N LEU A 72 13.71 -5.17 0.85
CA LEU A 72 13.49 -5.71 -0.50
C LEU A 72 12.26 -6.61 -0.54
N ALA A 73 12.06 -7.46 0.46
CA ALA A 73 10.88 -8.31 0.58
C ALA A 73 9.60 -7.47 0.74
N ALA A 74 9.61 -6.44 1.58
CA ALA A 74 8.49 -5.51 1.77
C ALA A 74 8.16 -4.75 0.48
N ARG A 75 9.17 -4.26 -0.24
CA ARG A 75 9.00 -3.60 -1.54
C ARG A 75 8.43 -4.54 -2.59
N ARG A 76 8.95 -5.77 -2.66
CA ARG A 76 8.42 -6.81 -3.56
C ARG A 76 6.96 -7.11 -3.24
N GLN A 77 6.63 -7.25 -1.96
CA GLN A 77 5.26 -7.47 -1.49
C GLN A 77 4.33 -6.34 -1.90
N PHE A 78 4.76 -5.08 -1.75
CA PHE A 78 3.99 -3.91 -2.17
C PHE A 78 3.73 -3.93 -3.69
N VAL A 79 4.74 -4.20 -4.49
CA VAL A 79 4.61 -4.28 -5.96
C VAL A 79 3.62 -5.37 -6.35
N LEU A 80 3.73 -6.57 -5.79
CA LEU A 80 2.88 -7.71 -6.12
C LEU A 80 1.43 -7.53 -5.64
N THR A 81 1.22 -6.79 -4.55
CA THR A 81 -0.11 -6.62 -3.94
C THR A 81 -0.87 -5.44 -4.53
N TRP A 82 -0.19 -4.34 -4.89
CA TRP A 82 -0.83 -3.09 -5.27
C TRP A 82 -0.49 -2.62 -6.67
N VAL A 83 0.81 -2.61 -7.02
CA VAL A 83 1.25 -2.01 -8.29
C VAL A 83 0.89 -2.90 -9.46
N GLN A 84 1.27 -4.16 -9.42
CA GLN A 84 1.03 -5.09 -10.53
C GLN A 84 -0.46 -5.30 -10.84
N PRO A 85 -1.34 -5.61 -9.85
CA PRO A 85 -2.76 -5.73 -10.13
C PRO A 85 -3.40 -4.39 -10.52
N GLY A 86 -2.90 -3.28 -9.96
CA GLY A 86 -3.37 -1.95 -10.35
C GLY A 86 -3.07 -1.60 -11.80
N LEU A 87 -1.85 -1.85 -12.27
CA LEU A 87 -1.47 -1.65 -13.67
C LEU A 87 -2.26 -2.55 -14.61
N ALA A 88 -2.42 -3.84 -14.26
CA ALA A 88 -3.24 -4.76 -15.04
C ALA A 88 -4.69 -4.26 -15.14
N GLY A 89 -5.25 -3.77 -14.03
CA GLY A 89 -6.57 -3.17 -14.02
C GLY A 89 -6.68 -1.90 -14.88
N LEU A 90 -5.68 -1.03 -14.81
CA LEU A 90 -5.64 0.18 -15.64
C LEU A 90 -5.66 -0.16 -17.14
N MET A 91 -4.81 -1.11 -17.55
CA MET A 91 -4.81 -1.60 -18.94
C MET A 91 -6.17 -2.14 -19.36
N ASP A 92 -6.76 -3.01 -18.54
CA ASP A 92 -8.06 -3.59 -18.86
C ASP A 92 -9.14 -2.51 -18.98
N GLY A 93 -9.20 -1.58 -18.03
CA GLY A 93 -10.16 -0.48 -18.05
C GLY A 93 -10.02 0.42 -19.27
N SER A 94 -8.78 0.77 -19.65
CA SER A 94 -8.51 1.61 -20.82
C SER A 94 -8.87 0.92 -22.12
N VAL A 95 -8.80 -0.41 -22.23
CA VAL A 95 -9.07 -1.12 -23.49
C VAL A 95 -10.51 -1.65 -23.55
N SER A 96 -11.00 -2.29 -22.48
CA SER A 96 -12.31 -2.97 -22.49
C SER A 96 -13.49 -2.02 -22.66
N THR A 97 -13.35 -0.77 -22.26
CA THR A 97 -14.43 0.24 -22.34
C THR A 97 -14.44 1.06 -23.65
N LEU A 98 -13.40 0.95 -24.48
CA LEU A 98 -13.32 1.68 -25.76
C LEU A 98 -14.50 1.39 -26.67
N ALA A 99 -14.80 0.10 -26.88
CA ALA A 99 -15.84 -0.30 -27.81
C ALA A 99 -17.23 0.23 -27.40
N PRO A 100 -17.72 0.03 -26.18
CA PRO A 100 -19.03 0.54 -25.80
C PRO A 100 -19.11 2.08 -25.79
N ILE A 101 -18.05 2.78 -25.40
CA ILE A 101 -18.02 4.25 -25.39
C ILE A 101 -18.05 4.81 -26.79
N PHE A 102 -17.12 4.42 -27.66
CA PHE A 102 -17.05 4.99 -29.01
C PHE A 102 -18.17 4.50 -29.92
N ALA A 103 -18.64 3.24 -29.76
CA ALA A 103 -19.83 2.79 -30.47
C ALA A 103 -21.05 3.64 -30.12
N THR A 104 -21.28 3.94 -28.84
CA THR A 104 -22.38 4.81 -28.40
C THR A 104 -22.18 6.24 -28.89
N ALA A 105 -20.98 6.79 -28.78
CA ALA A 105 -20.65 8.12 -29.22
C ALA A 105 -20.99 8.34 -30.69
N PHE A 106 -20.52 7.47 -31.55
CA PHE A 106 -20.76 7.60 -32.99
C PHE A 106 -22.18 7.22 -33.43
N ALA A 107 -22.84 6.30 -32.71
CA ALA A 107 -24.22 5.91 -33.02
C ALA A 107 -25.23 6.97 -32.60
N THR A 108 -25.02 7.65 -31.47
CA THR A 108 -26.00 8.59 -30.90
C THR A 108 -25.65 10.06 -31.15
N GLN A 109 -24.36 10.37 -31.25
CA GLN A 109 -23.80 11.74 -31.23
C GLN A 109 -24.28 12.55 -30.01
N ASP A 110 -24.72 11.87 -28.95
CA ASP A 110 -25.16 12.47 -27.71
C ASP A 110 -24.11 12.25 -26.60
N PRO A 111 -23.42 13.31 -26.18
CA PRO A 111 -22.40 13.23 -25.16
C PRO A 111 -22.90 12.66 -23.82
N TRP A 112 -24.11 13.07 -23.38
CA TRP A 112 -24.64 12.62 -22.12
C TRP A 112 -24.91 11.11 -22.08
N THR A 113 -25.56 10.59 -23.12
CA THR A 113 -25.78 9.13 -23.28
C THR A 113 -24.45 8.39 -23.33
N THR A 114 -23.47 8.93 -24.05
CA THR A 114 -22.12 8.33 -24.14
C THR A 114 -21.44 8.30 -22.78
N PHE A 115 -21.51 9.38 -22.00
CA PHE A 115 -20.99 9.42 -20.64
C PHE A 115 -21.63 8.35 -19.75
N LEU A 116 -22.96 8.23 -19.76
CA LEU A 116 -23.67 7.24 -18.94
C LEU A 116 -23.29 5.80 -19.31
N VAL A 117 -23.15 5.49 -20.58
CA VAL A 117 -22.67 4.17 -21.03
C VAL A 117 -21.24 3.94 -20.61
N GLY A 118 -20.36 4.95 -20.76
CA GLY A 118 -18.98 4.88 -20.34
C GLY A 118 -18.83 4.68 -18.83
N LEU A 119 -19.60 5.41 -18.03
CA LEU A 119 -19.64 5.24 -16.57
C LEU A 119 -20.07 3.81 -16.21
N SER A 120 -21.16 3.33 -16.78
CA SER A 120 -21.70 1.99 -16.50
C SER A 120 -20.71 0.90 -16.90
N ALA A 121 -20.09 1.03 -18.09
CA ALA A 121 -19.08 0.09 -18.57
C ALA A 121 -17.84 0.07 -17.67
N SER A 122 -17.35 1.25 -17.26
CA SER A 122 -16.15 1.38 -16.41
C SER A 122 -16.37 0.78 -15.02
N VAL A 123 -17.52 1.07 -14.40
CA VAL A 123 -17.85 0.50 -13.09
C VAL A 123 -18.06 -1.01 -13.18
N GLY A 124 -18.77 -1.50 -14.21
CA GLY A 124 -18.98 -2.91 -14.45
C GLY A 124 -17.69 -3.68 -14.67
N ALA A 125 -16.80 -3.15 -15.51
CA ALA A 125 -15.47 -3.71 -15.73
C ALA A 125 -14.64 -3.74 -14.45
N GLY A 126 -14.64 -2.66 -13.66
CA GLY A 126 -13.92 -2.57 -12.39
C GLY A 126 -14.40 -3.60 -11.37
N ILE A 127 -15.71 -3.77 -11.23
CA ILE A 127 -16.28 -4.81 -10.35
C ILE A 127 -15.83 -6.20 -10.82
N SER A 128 -15.99 -6.50 -12.12
CA SER A 128 -15.62 -7.78 -12.71
C SER A 128 -14.14 -8.10 -12.50
N MET A 129 -13.25 -7.15 -12.84
CA MET A 129 -11.80 -7.31 -12.73
C MET A 129 -11.35 -7.44 -11.27
N GLY A 130 -11.96 -6.67 -10.36
CA GLY A 130 -11.70 -6.75 -8.93
C GLY A 130 -12.03 -8.12 -8.35
N PHE A 131 -13.19 -8.69 -8.68
CA PHE A 131 -13.56 -10.04 -8.26
C PHE A 131 -12.68 -11.11 -8.90
N THR A 132 -12.36 -10.99 -10.19
CA THR A 132 -11.50 -11.93 -10.90
C THR A 132 -10.12 -12.00 -10.28
N GLU A 133 -9.49 -10.84 -10.01
CA GLU A 133 -8.17 -10.78 -9.36
C GLU A 133 -8.21 -11.32 -7.92
N ALA A 134 -9.28 -11.02 -7.15
CA ALA A 134 -9.43 -11.53 -5.80
C ALA A 134 -9.65 -13.06 -5.76
N ALA A 135 -10.36 -13.62 -6.75
CA ALA A 135 -10.66 -15.05 -6.81
C ALA A 135 -9.54 -15.90 -7.43
N HIS A 136 -8.59 -15.28 -8.16
CA HIS A 136 -7.60 -15.99 -8.94
C HIS A 136 -6.59 -16.77 -8.09
N ASP A 137 -6.18 -16.24 -6.93
CA ASP A 137 -5.11 -16.78 -6.09
C ASP A 137 -5.26 -16.31 -4.64
N ASP A 138 -5.13 -17.22 -3.68
CA ASP A 138 -5.21 -16.91 -2.24
C ASP A 138 -3.97 -16.17 -1.71
N GLY A 139 -2.93 -16.06 -2.51
CA GLY A 139 -1.69 -15.32 -2.20
C GLY A 139 -0.73 -16.05 -1.28
N LYS A 140 -1.07 -17.24 -0.77
CA LYS A 140 -0.23 -17.97 0.19
C LYS A 140 0.99 -18.59 -0.46
N LEU A 141 0.80 -19.24 -1.61
CA LEU A 141 1.90 -19.89 -2.35
C LEU A 141 2.63 -18.88 -3.26
N SER A 142 1.90 -17.95 -3.86
CA SER A 142 2.48 -16.97 -4.80
C SER A 142 3.22 -15.83 -4.12
N GLY A 143 3.00 -15.62 -2.82
CA GLY A 143 3.54 -14.47 -2.09
C GLY A 143 2.96 -13.12 -2.52
N ARG A 144 1.84 -13.10 -3.26
CA ARG A 144 1.21 -11.89 -3.81
C ARG A 144 0.37 -11.10 -2.81
N GLY A 145 0.34 -11.53 -1.54
CA GLY A 145 -0.40 -10.87 -0.47
C GLY A 145 -1.91 -11.13 -0.49
N ALA A 146 -2.66 -10.34 0.27
CA ALA A 146 -4.09 -10.58 0.49
C ALA A 146 -4.91 -10.38 -0.79
N PRO A 147 -5.75 -11.37 -1.18
CA PRO A 147 -6.55 -11.34 -2.41
C PRO A 147 -7.44 -10.10 -2.54
N TRP A 148 -8.09 -9.69 -1.45
CA TRP A 148 -8.98 -8.54 -1.45
C TRP A 148 -8.26 -7.21 -1.74
N LYS A 149 -6.98 -7.07 -1.32
CA LYS A 149 -6.17 -5.87 -1.62
C LYS A 149 -5.84 -5.80 -3.10
N ARG A 150 -5.47 -6.92 -3.70
CA ARG A 150 -5.20 -7.02 -5.14
C ARG A 150 -6.46 -6.74 -5.94
N GLY A 151 -7.58 -7.37 -5.55
CA GLY A 151 -8.88 -7.12 -6.18
C GLY A 151 -9.30 -5.67 -6.10
N LEU A 152 -9.13 -5.01 -4.94
CA LEU A 152 -9.40 -3.59 -4.79
C LEU A 152 -8.51 -2.74 -5.69
N ALA A 153 -7.20 -3.00 -5.71
CA ALA A 153 -6.26 -2.27 -6.57
C ALA A 153 -6.62 -2.41 -8.05
N SER A 154 -6.87 -3.64 -8.50
CA SER A 154 -7.26 -3.93 -9.88
C SER A 154 -8.59 -3.28 -10.24
N GLY A 155 -9.65 -3.52 -9.45
CA GLY A 155 -10.99 -3.00 -9.72
C GLY A 155 -11.08 -1.48 -9.75
N VAL A 156 -10.42 -0.80 -8.80
CA VAL A 156 -10.37 0.67 -8.77
C VAL A 156 -9.64 1.20 -10.00
N MET A 157 -8.49 0.64 -10.34
CA MET A 157 -7.70 1.08 -11.48
C MET A 157 -8.38 0.78 -12.81
N THR A 158 -9.10 -0.34 -12.94
CA THR A 158 -9.94 -0.63 -14.11
C THR A 158 -11.04 0.43 -14.27
N THR A 159 -11.73 0.77 -13.18
CA THR A 159 -12.75 1.81 -13.22
C THR A 159 -12.16 3.16 -13.64
N LEU A 160 -11.01 3.55 -13.08
CA LEU A 160 -10.35 4.81 -13.40
C LEU A 160 -9.86 4.87 -14.86
N GLY A 161 -9.29 3.77 -15.39
CA GLY A 161 -8.89 3.68 -16.79
C GLY A 161 -10.06 3.90 -17.74
N GLY A 162 -11.19 3.22 -17.50
CA GLY A 162 -12.39 3.41 -18.33
C GLY A 162 -13.02 4.79 -18.18
N LEU A 163 -13.00 5.38 -17.00
CA LEU A 163 -13.51 6.73 -16.76
C LEU A 163 -12.66 7.81 -17.45
N GLY A 164 -11.35 7.58 -17.60
CA GLY A 164 -10.44 8.56 -18.21
C GLY A 164 -10.97 9.10 -19.52
N HIS A 165 -11.40 8.24 -20.42
CA HIS A 165 -11.95 8.63 -21.74
C HIS A 165 -13.49 8.70 -21.79
N ALA A 166 -14.19 8.36 -20.71
CA ALA A 166 -15.63 8.64 -20.58
C ALA A 166 -15.92 10.07 -20.08
N LEU A 167 -15.09 10.60 -19.18
CA LEU A 167 -15.28 11.92 -18.57
C LEU A 167 -15.36 13.09 -19.58
N PRO A 168 -14.61 13.12 -20.70
CA PRO A 168 -14.74 14.18 -21.68
C PRO A 168 -16.16 14.37 -22.23
N TYR A 169 -16.98 13.33 -22.23
CA TYR A 169 -18.37 13.39 -22.68
C TYR A 169 -19.33 14.14 -21.71
N LEU A 170 -18.82 14.66 -20.60
CA LEU A 170 -19.50 15.70 -19.82
C LEU A 170 -19.51 17.06 -20.53
N ILE A 171 -18.66 17.23 -21.57
CA ILE A 171 -18.66 18.42 -22.44
C ILE A 171 -19.82 18.30 -23.46
N PRO A 172 -20.73 19.30 -23.54
CA PRO A 172 -21.90 19.20 -24.41
C PRO A 172 -21.59 19.14 -25.92
N HIS A 173 -20.43 19.63 -26.33
CA HIS A 173 -20.04 19.65 -27.72
C HIS A 173 -19.40 18.33 -28.14
N PHE A 174 -20.10 17.53 -28.92
CA PHE A 174 -19.72 16.16 -29.31
C PHE A 174 -18.31 16.03 -29.88
N TRP A 175 -17.93 16.84 -30.87
CA TRP A 175 -16.61 16.72 -31.50
C TRP A 175 -15.46 17.10 -30.57
N THR A 176 -15.67 18.07 -29.68
CA THR A 176 -14.68 18.43 -28.67
C THR A 176 -14.51 17.31 -27.66
N ALA A 177 -15.61 16.76 -27.14
CA ALA A 177 -15.60 15.63 -26.23
C ALA A 177 -14.88 14.41 -26.81
N THR A 178 -15.24 14.03 -28.04
CA THR A 178 -14.65 12.90 -28.76
C THR A 178 -13.16 13.13 -29.06
N GLY A 179 -12.76 14.33 -29.45
CA GLY A 179 -11.36 14.66 -29.69
C GLY A 179 -10.50 14.54 -28.42
N ILE A 180 -11.00 15.04 -27.29
CA ILE A 180 -10.32 14.91 -26.00
C ILE A 180 -10.29 13.45 -25.55
N ALA A 181 -11.38 12.71 -25.68
CA ALA A 181 -11.42 11.28 -25.33
C ALA A 181 -10.40 10.47 -26.14
N LEU A 182 -10.29 10.69 -27.45
CA LEU A 182 -9.27 10.05 -28.30
C LEU A 182 -7.84 10.42 -27.87
N ALA A 183 -7.59 11.68 -27.51
CA ALA A 183 -6.28 12.11 -27.05
C ALA A 183 -5.90 11.40 -25.72
N ILE A 184 -6.85 11.26 -24.79
CA ILE A 184 -6.65 10.53 -23.54
C ILE A 184 -6.33 9.07 -23.81
N VAL A 185 -7.10 8.39 -24.67
CA VAL A 185 -6.84 6.99 -25.06
C VAL A 185 -5.45 6.83 -25.64
N LEU A 186 -5.00 7.73 -26.52
CA LEU A 186 -3.66 7.65 -27.10
C LEU A 186 -2.56 7.81 -26.03
N VAL A 187 -2.77 8.70 -25.07
CA VAL A 187 -1.84 8.88 -23.94
C VAL A 187 -1.84 7.66 -23.04
N GLU A 188 -3.00 7.12 -22.70
CA GLU A 188 -3.12 5.90 -21.87
C GLU A 188 -2.41 4.73 -22.54
N LEU A 189 -2.68 4.47 -23.82
CA LEU A 189 -2.06 3.37 -24.57
C LEU A 189 -0.55 3.57 -24.80
N TRP A 190 -0.07 4.80 -24.80
CA TRP A 190 1.35 5.09 -24.91
C TRP A 190 2.06 4.91 -23.53
N ALA A 191 1.38 5.22 -22.44
CA ALA A 191 1.95 5.16 -21.08
C ALA A 191 1.98 3.73 -20.50
N ILE A 192 1.13 2.83 -20.98
CA ILE A 192 1.04 1.42 -20.61
C ILE A 192 2.04 0.58 -21.41
#